data_95ab3a089cb77295557412bbfb0f9e89
#
_entry.id   95ab3a089cb77295557412bbfb0f9e89
#
_cell.length_a   1.000
_cell.length_b   1.000
_cell.length_c   1.000
_cell.angle_alpha   90.00
_cell.angle_beta   90.00
_cell.angle_gamma   90.00
#
_symmetry.space_group_name_H-M   'P 1'
#
loop_
_entity.id
_entity.type
_entity.pdbx_description
1 polymer ?
#
loop_
_entity_poly.entity_id
_entity_poly.type
_entity_poly.pdbx_seq_one_letter_code
_entity_poly.pdbx_strand_id
1 'polypeptide(L)'
;PYEPVPLGKTKLKVSRFCLGTGMKGGKRESNHTRMGKEKFEALIRESHDRGTQLFDLADLYGTHPYVIPALNGIPRDKFQIVSKIWWREGGIPEKERPDADVCIERFLRELKTDYIDLVLLHCVVSPKWPEELRKQMDIMAKLKDKGVIRAHGVSCHSLEALAACATEPWVDSVHTRINPYGMSMDGPADKVAPVLQKIHAAGKGVVGMKIVGEGRLRDQPEKRDESLRYVLGLGCVDVLNVGCESIAEVDDMAARISKVEQPTA
;
A
#
# COMPACT_ATOMS: atom_id res chain seq x y z
N PRO A 1 -8.70 -14.10 3.64
CA PRO A 1 -7.78 -12.95 3.70
C PRO A 1 -6.50 -13.17 2.90
N TYR A 2 -6.10 -14.43 2.70
CA TYR A 2 -4.81 -14.79 2.08
C TYR A 2 -4.95 -15.36 0.67
N GLU A 3 -6.17 -15.50 0.17
CA GLU A 3 -6.41 -15.90 -1.20
C GLU A 3 -5.74 -14.92 -2.18
N PRO A 4 -5.10 -15.43 -3.24
CA PRO A 4 -4.52 -14.57 -4.27
C PRO A 4 -5.62 -13.84 -5.04
N VAL A 5 -5.62 -12.51 -4.96
CA VAL A 5 -6.53 -11.63 -5.70
C VAL A 5 -5.76 -10.89 -6.79
N PRO A 6 -6.36 -10.64 -7.96
CA PRO A 6 -5.75 -9.77 -8.95
C PRO A 6 -5.74 -8.34 -8.44
N LEU A 7 -4.62 -7.63 -8.63
CA LEU A 7 -4.52 -6.20 -8.36
C LEU A 7 -4.81 -5.44 -9.67
N GLY A 8 -6.09 -5.22 -9.96
CA GLY A 8 -6.50 -4.65 -11.24
C GLY A 8 -5.91 -5.40 -12.44
N LYS A 9 -5.45 -4.67 -13.46
CA LYS A 9 -4.80 -5.22 -14.67
C LYS A 9 -3.27 -5.28 -14.58
N THR A 10 -2.68 -5.16 -13.38
CA THR A 10 -1.23 -5.15 -13.18
C THR A 10 -0.55 -6.49 -13.51
N LYS A 11 -1.30 -7.57 -13.67
CA LYS A 11 -0.84 -8.98 -13.71
C LYS A 11 -0.28 -9.50 -12.38
N LEU A 12 -0.25 -8.67 -11.33
CA LEU A 12 0.11 -9.11 -9.99
C LEU A 12 -1.07 -9.87 -9.36
N LYS A 13 -0.75 -10.99 -8.72
CA LYS A 13 -1.64 -11.69 -7.80
C LYS A 13 -1.06 -11.56 -6.41
N VAL A 14 -1.83 -11.02 -5.49
CA VAL A 14 -1.37 -10.66 -4.14
C VAL A 14 -2.37 -11.17 -3.10
N SER A 15 -1.95 -11.35 -1.86
CA SER A 15 -2.90 -11.62 -0.79
C SER A 15 -3.86 -10.44 -0.59
N ARG A 16 -5.13 -10.70 -0.33
CA ARG A 16 -6.13 -9.65 -0.02
C ARG A 16 -5.74 -8.84 1.21
N PHE A 17 -5.17 -9.48 2.21
CA PHE A 17 -4.53 -8.80 3.34
C PHE A 17 -3.10 -8.40 2.98
N CYS A 18 -2.77 -7.13 3.22
CA CYS A 18 -1.44 -6.55 3.08
C CYS A 18 -0.94 -6.06 4.44
N LEU A 19 0.26 -6.44 4.83
CA LEU A 19 0.89 -5.89 6.04
C LEU A 19 1.48 -4.51 5.75
N GLY A 20 0.83 -3.47 6.28
CA GLY A 20 1.33 -2.10 6.25
C GLY A 20 2.40 -1.87 7.29
N THR A 21 3.48 -1.19 6.94
CA THR A 21 4.63 -0.96 7.84
C THR A 21 4.85 0.52 8.20
N GLY A 22 3.90 1.39 7.84
CA GLY A 22 4.03 2.85 7.97
C GLY A 22 3.24 3.47 9.13
N MET A 23 2.88 2.73 10.17
CA MET A 23 2.21 3.30 11.34
C MET A 23 3.06 4.41 11.97
N LYS A 24 2.48 5.64 12.04
CA LYS A 24 3.17 6.87 12.51
C LYS A 24 4.55 7.04 11.84
N GLY A 25 4.60 6.78 10.52
CA GLY A 25 5.83 6.85 9.73
C GLY A 25 6.23 8.29 9.38
N GLY A 26 7.52 8.53 9.36
CA GLY A 26 8.16 9.79 8.99
C GLY A 26 9.64 9.78 9.31
N LYS A 27 10.43 10.56 8.59
CA LYS A 27 11.89 10.68 8.79
C LYS A 27 12.63 9.33 8.73
N ARG A 28 12.13 8.40 7.92
CA ARG A 28 12.60 7.01 7.82
C ARG A 28 12.49 6.21 9.11
N GLU A 29 11.45 6.48 9.88
CA GLU A 29 11.06 5.70 11.04
C GLU A 29 9.56 5.41 11.00
N SER A 30 9.13 4.37 11.68
CA SER A 30 7.73 4.02 11.91
C SER A 30 7.59 3.28 13.24
N ASN A 31 6.38 3.00 13.69
CA ASN A 31 6.20 2.13 14.86
C ASN A 31 6.90 0.77 14.66
N HIS A 32 6.90 0.25 13.43
CA HIS A 32 7.54 -1.02 13.10
C HIS A 32 9.06 -0.97 13.26
N THR A 33 9.73 0.10 12.78
CA THR A 33 11.19 0.23 13.00
C THR A 33 11.53 0.46 14.47
N ARG A 34 10.68 1.20 15.20
CA ARG A 34 10.86 1.48 16.63
C ARG A 34 10.66 0.27 17.56
N MET A 35 9.94 -0.77 17.12
CA MET A 35 9.82 -2.00 17.91
C MET A 35 11.12 -2.82 17.97
N GLY A 36 12.10 -2.50 17.15
CA GLY A 36 13.39 -3.17 17.04
C GLY A 36 13.41 -4.26 15.97
N LYS A 37 14.61 -4.51 15.45
CA LYS A 37 14.85 -5.38 14.30
C LYS A 37 14.26 -6.78 14.49
N GLU A 38 14.59 -7.44 15.59
CA GLU A 38 14.18 -8.83 15.85
C GLU A 38 12.64 -9.00 15.85
N LYS A 39 11.96 -8.10 16.56
CA LYS A 39 10.49 -8.14 16.63
C LYS A 39 9.84 -7.84 15.30
N PHE A 40 10.39 -6.88 14.55
CA PHE A 40 9.81 -6.51 13.26
C PHE A 40 10.04 -7.60 12.21
N GLU A 41 11.25 -8.17 12.14
CA GLU A 41 11.53 -9.30 11.25
C GLU A 41 10.68 -10.54 11.60
N ALA A 42 10.48 -10.83 12.90
CA ALA A 42 9.58 -11.88 13.35
C ALA A 42 8.12 -11.63 12.91
N LEU A 43 7.62 -10.40 13.06
CA LEU A 43 6.28 -10.03 12.62
C LEU A 43 6.10 -10.26 11.11
N ILE A 44 7.07 -9.85 10.29
CA ILE A 44 7.05 -10.08 8.84
C ILE A 44 7.02 -11.57 8.53
N ARG A 45 7.95 -12.34 9.14
CA ARG A 45 8.05 -13.78 8.91
C ARG A 45 6.79 -14.52 9.31
N GLU A 46 6.32 -14.30 10.51
CA GLU A 46 5.11 -14.95 11.01
C GLU A 46 3.84 -14.55 10.23
N SER A 47 3.77 -13.30 9.73
CA SER A 47 2.69 -12.89 8.84
C SER A 47 2.74 -13.64 7.51
N HIS A 48 3.94 -13.81 6.94
CA HIS A 48 4.12 -14.59 5.71
C HIS A 48 3.74 -16.07 5.93
N ASP A 49 4.16 -16.67 7.02
CA ASP A 49 3.87 -18.08 7.35
C ASP A 49 2.36 -18.33 7.50
N ARG A 50 1.55 -17.29 7.79
CA ARG A 50 0.08 -17.32 7.79
C ARG A 50 -0.55 -17.13 6.41
N GLY A 51 0.24 -16.70 5.42
CA GLY A 51 -0.22 -16.50 4.04
C GLY A 51 -0.20 -15.06 3.53
N THR A 52 0.27 -14.08 4.33
CA THR A 52 0.50 -12.72 3.84
C THR A 52 1.59 -12.75 2.78
N GLN A 53 1.27 -12.27 1.58
CA GLN A 53 2.22 -12.20 0.47
C GLN A 53 2.60 -10.77 0.14
N LEU A 54 1.79 -9.78 0.48
CA LEU A 54 2.02 -8.37 0.16
C LEU A 54 2.47 -7.58 1.38
N PHE A 55 3.62 -6.90 1.24
CA PHE A 55 4.21 -6.03 2.27
C PHE A 55 4.31 -4.61 1.74
N ASP A 56 3.70 -3.66 2.46
CA ASP A 56 3.62 -2.26 2.07
C ASP A 56 4.66 -1.43 2.82
N LEU A 57 5.67 -1.00 2.10
CA LEU A 57 6.81 -0.22 2.57
C LEU A 57 6.79 1.20 1.97
N ALA A 58 7.68 2.03 2.41
CA ALA A 58 8.00 3.31 1.77
C ALA A 58 9.37 3.83 2.23
N ASP A 59 9.98 4.70 1.42
CA ASP A 59 11.16 5.46 1.83
C ASP A 59 10.93 6.21 3.15
N LEU A 60 9.76 6.83 3.27
CA LEU A 60 9.35 7.59 4.47
C LEU A 60 9.35 6.76 5.77
N TYR A 61 9.18 5.44 5.68
CA TYR A 61 9.00 4.56 6.85
C TYR A 61 10.30 3.94 7.35
N GLY A 62 11.36 3.93 6.54
CA GLY A 62 12.64 3.29 6.86
C GLY A 62 12.58 1.77 6.95
N THR A 63 11.62 1.13 6.30
CA THR A 63 11.31 -0.30 6.49
C THR A 63 11.95 -1.22 5.46
N HIS A 64 12.65 -0.69 4.45
CA HIS A 64 13.30 -1.47 3.40
C HIS A 64 14.26 -2.56 3.91
N PRO A 65 15.12 -2.32 4.92
CA PRO A 65 16.14 -3.30 5.29
C PRO A 65 15.62 -4.57 5.96
N TYR A 66 14.31 -4.67 6.25
CA TYR A 66 13.78 -5.71 7.13
C TYR A 66 13.13 -6.89 6.39
N VAL A 67 12.53 -6.67 5.21
CA VAL A 67 11.69 -7.69 4.55
C VAL A 67 12.52 -8.88 4.06
N ILE A 68 13.60 -8.63 3.31
CA ILE A 68 14.41 -9.73 2.75
C ILE A 68 15.10 -10.55 3.86
N PRO A 69 15.71 -9.95 4.90
CA PRO A 69 16.24 -10.74 6.02
C PRO A 69 15.15 -11.54 6.74
N ALA A 70 13.98 -10.98 6.97
CA ALA A 70 12.86 -11.68 7.61
C ALA A 70 12.38 -12.89 6.80
N LEU A 71 12.39 -12.78 5.47
CA LEU A 71 11.93 -13.81 4.53
C LEU A 71 13.08 -14.63 3.96
N ASN A 72 14.24 -14.66 4.64
CA ASN A 72 15.37 -15.49 4.22
C ASN A 72 14.94 -16.95 4.01
N GLY A 73 15.35 -17.52 2.88
CA GLY A 73 14.98 -18.88 2.46
C GLY A 73 13.63 -18.99 1.73
N ILE A 74 12.86 -17.92 1.65
CA ILE A 74 11.64 -17.87 0.83
C ILE A 74 12.00 -17.34 -0.57
N PRO A 75 11.63 -18.04 -1.66
CA PRO A 75 11.86 -17.53 -3.01
C PRO A 75 11.22 -16.15 -3.22
N ARG A 76 11.94 -15.23 -3.89
CA ARG A 76 11.54 -13.83 -4.05
C ARG A 76 10.17 -13.66 -4.78
N ASP A 77 9.80 -14.61 -5.61
CA ASP A 77 8.52 -14.63 -6.34
C ASP A 77 7.32 -15.08 -5.49
N LYS A 78 7.55 -15.52 -4.25
CA LYS A 78 6.49 -15.95 -3.32
C LYS A 78 5.90 -14.82 -2.48
N PHE A 79 6.46 -13.62 -2.58
CA PHE A 79 5.92 -12.44 -1.90
C PHE A 79 6.11 -11.19 -2.77
N GLN A 80 5.28 -10.19 -2.54
CA GLN A 80 5.29 -8.93 -3.26
C GLN A 80 5.62 -7.78 -2.32
N ILE A 81 6.36 -6.82 -2.86
CA ILE A 81 6.79 -5.61 -2.15
C ILE A 81 6.20 -4.38 -2.84
N VAL A 82 5.54 -3.55 -2.05
CA VAL A 82 5.21 -2.17 -2.43
C VAL A 82 6.22 -1.24 -1.79
N SER A 83 6.75 -0.30 -2.55
CA SER A 83 7.48 0.84 -2.01
C SER A 83 6.99 2.15 -2.61
N LYS A 84 7.40 3.27 -2.00
CA LYS A 84 6.88 4.60 -2.36
C LYS A 84 8.00 5.63 -2.33
N ILE A 85 8.07 6.44 -3.38
CA ILE A 85 9.02 7.54 -3.50
C ILE A 85 8.44 8.77 -2.81
N TRP A 86 9.16 9.32 -1.84
CA TRP A 86 8.79 10.58 -1.20
C TRP A 86 9.32 11.76 -2.03
N TRP A 87 8.42 12.58 -2.54
CA TRP A 87 8.75 13.70 -3.45
C TRP A 87 8.44 15.08 -2.86
N ARG A 88 7.72 15.15 -1.73
CA ARG A 88 7.33 16.41 -1.07
C ARG A 88 8.48 16.93 -0.21
N GLU A 89 8.44 18.23 0.11
CA GLU A 89 9.33 18.83 1.11
C GLU A 89 9.16 18.16 2.48
N GLY A 90 10.24 18.12 3.24
CA GLY A 90 10.27 17.49 4.57
C GLY A 90 10.04 15.97 4.47
N GLY A 91 9.63 15.35 5.55
CA GLY A 91 9.28 13.93 5.62
C GLY A 91 10.47 12.98 5.66
N ILE A 92 11.52 13.22 4.91
CA ILE A 92 12.79 12.46 4.94
C ILE A 92 13.97 13.40 5.26
N PRO A 93 15.12 12.87 5.73
CA PRO A 93 16.24 13.68 6.16
C PRO A 93 16.82 14.60 5.07
N GLU A 94 16.90 14.10 3.84
CA GLU A 94 17.47 14.83 2.71
C GLU A 94 16.54 15.95 2.26
N LYS A 95 17.11 17.09 1.90
CA LYS A 95 16.37 18.23 1.35
C LYS A 95 16.06 18.04 -0.14
N GLU A 96 16.99 17.44 -0.87
CA GLU A 96 16.87 17.21 -2.30
C GLU A 96 15.95 16.01 -2.61
N ARG A 97 15.30 16.09 -3.74
CA ARG A 97 14.44 15.02 -4.27
C ARG A 97 15.07 14.52 -5.59
N PRO A 98 15.88 13.45 -5.50
CA PRO A 98 16.45 12.86 -6.70
C PRO A 98 15.37 12.30 -7.61
N ASP A 99 15.70 12.10 -8.87
CA ASP A 99 14.81 11.48 -9.84
C ASP A 99 14.46 10.04 -9.44
N ALA A 100 13.34 9.55 -9.98
CA ALA A 100 12.76 8.28 -9.58
C ALA A 100 13.70 7.08 -9.78
N ASP A 101 14.55 7.09 -10.81
CA ASP A 101 15.54 6.05 -11.05
C ASP A 101 16.59 5.97 -9.94
N VAL A 102 17.09 7.13 -9.50
CA VAL A 102 18.05 7.21 -8.37
C VAL A 102 17.41 6.70 -7.08
N CYS A 103 16.15 7.08 -6.83
CA CYS A 103 15.40 6.58 -5.67
C CYS A 103 15.23 5.06 -5.72
N ILE A 104 14.77 4.53 -6.86
CA ILE A 104 14.49 3.11 -7.03
C ILE A 104 15.77 2.29 -6.96
N GLU A 105 16.88 2.75 -7.54
CA GLU A 105 18.18 2.10 -7.41
C GLU A 105 18.63 1.99 -5.95
N ARG A 106 18.43 3.05 -5.16
CA ARG A 106 18.68 3.02 -3.71
C ARG A 106 17.76 2.01 -3.00
N PHE A 107 16.47 1.99 -3.33
CA PHE A 107 15.51 1.03 -2.76
C PHE A 107 15.91 -0.42 -3.03
N LEU A 108 16.33 -0.73 -4.24
CA LEU A 108 16.81 -2.07 -4.59
C LEU A 108 18.03 -2.50 -3.74
N ARG A 109 18.99 -1.58 -3.52
CA ARG A 109 20.14 -1.84 -2.64
C ARG A 109 19.72 -2.05 -1.18
N GLU A 110 18.83 -1.21 -0.66
CA GLU A 110 18.30 -1.33 0.71
C GLU A 110 17.48 -2.60 0.91
N LEU A 111 16.64 -2.95 -0.06
CA LEU A 111 15.83 -4.17 -0.09
C LEU A 111 16.65 -5.42 -0.39
N LYS A 112 17.85 -5.31 -1.00
CA LYS A 112 18.66 -6.44 -1.49
C LYS A 112 17.90 -7.33 -2.48
N THR A 113 17.26 -6.73 -3.47
CA THR A 113 16.49 -7.40 -4.53
C THR A 113 16.71 -6.71 -5.87
N ASP A 114 16.46 -7.43 -6.97
CA ASP A 114 16.65 -6.92 -8.32
C ASP A 114 15.40 -6.25 -8.89
N TYR A 115 14.24 -6.40 -8.22
CA TYR A 115 12.99 -5.77 -8.66
C TYR A 115 12.06 -5.46 -7.48
N ILE A 116 11.14 -4.52 -7.72
CA ILE A 116 10.04 -4.19 -6.81
C ILE A 116 8.72 -4.42 -7.54
N ASP A 117 7.74 -5.01 -6.88
CA ASP A 117 6.47 -5.39 -7.51
C ASP A 117 5.60 -4.17 -7.83
N LEU A 118 5.51 -3.21 -6.91
CA LEU A 118 4.75 -1.98 -7.10
C LEU A 118 5.50 -0.78 -6.50
N VAL A 119 5.71 0.26 -7.29
CA VAL A 119 6.28 1.52 -6.79
C VAL A 119 5.28 2.65 -6.99
N LEU A 120 5.08 3.43 -5.93
CA LEU A 120 4.13 4.55 -5.91
C LEU A 120 4.84 5.89 -5.77
N LEU A 121 4.29 6.93 -6.40
CA LEU A 121 4.53 8.30 -6.00
C LEU A 121 3.71 8.58 -4.73
N HIS A 122 4.38 8.94 -3.64
CA HIS A 122 3.81 8.95 -2.30
C HIS A 122 3.09 10.26 -1.99
N CYS A 123 1.85 10.17 -1.48
CA CYS A 123 1.10 11.31 -0.96
C CYS A 123 0.81 12.41 -1.99
N VAL A 124 0.30 12.06 -3.17
CA VAL A 124 -0.17 13.06 -4.13
C VAL A 124 -1.43 13.78 -3.60
N VAL A 125 -1.45 15.10 -3.72
CA VAL A 125 -2.52 15.96 -3.18
C VAL A 125 -3.12 16.92 -4.22
N SER A 126 -2.37 17.28 -5.26
CA SER A 126 -2.83 18.16 -6.33
C SER A 126 -3.62 17.38 -7.38
N PRO A 127 -4.74 17.91 -7.91
CA PRO A 127 -5.41 17.30 -9.08
C PRO A 127 -4.52 17.32 -10.34
N LYS A 128 -3.50 18.17 -10.37
CA LYS A 128 -2.55 18.30 -11.48
C LYS A 128 -1.30 17.45 -11.30
N TRP A 129 -1.27 16.56 -10.31
CA TRP A 129 -0.10 15.68 -10.08
C TRP A 129 0.37 14.93 -11.35
N PRO A 130 -0.50 14.54 -12.32
CA PRO A 130 -0.02 13.89 -13.54
C PRO A 130 0.86 14.80 -14.41
N GLU A 131 0.61 16.11 -14.39
CA GLU A 131 1.42 17.11 -15.09
C GLU A 131 2.69 17.45 -14.28
N GLU A 132 2.51 17.69 -12.98
CA GLU A 132 3.57 18.10 -12.05
C GLU A 132 4.66 17.03 -11.89
N LEU A 133 4.30 15.75 -11.95
CA LEU A 133 5.20 14.61 -11.75
C LEU A 133 5.49 13.83 -13.05
N ARG A 134 5.15 14.38 -14.22
CA ARG A 134 5.30 13.71 -15.52
C ARG A 134 6.69 13.15 -15.73
N LYS A 135 7.75 13.92 -15.44
CA LYS A 135 9.12 13.45 -15.55
C LYS A 135 9.37 12.15 -14.76
N GLN A 136 8.89 12.10 -13.52
CA GLN A 136 9.07 10.94 -12.65
C GLN A 136 8.26 9.74 -13.15
N MET A 137 7.05 10.00 -13.63
CA MET A 137 6.19 8.98 -14.24
C MET A 137 6.84 8.35 -15.48
N ASP A 138 7.43 9.16 -16.36
CA ASP A 138 8.10 8.67 -17.57
C ASP A 138 9.34 7.83 -17.22
N ILE A 139 10.10 8.21 -16.20
CA ILE A 139 11.22 7.42 -15.69
C ILE A 139 10.72 6.07 -15.15
N MET A 140 9.68 6.07 -14.34
CA MET A 140 9.11 4.85 -13.77
C MET A 140 8.54 3.92 -14.85
N ALA A 141 7.91 4.47 -15.89
CA ALA A 141 7.43 3.70 -17.04
C ALA A 141 8.58 2.95 -17.74
N LYS A 142 9.71 3.63 -17.99
CA LYS A 142 10.93 3.01 -18.56
C LYS A 142 11.49 1.90 -17.65
N LEU A 143 11.46 2.08 -16.34
CA LEU A 143 11.89 1.06 -15.38
C LEU A 143 10.94 -0.15 -15.35
N LYS A 144 9.65 0.07 -15.58
CA LYS A 144 8.67 -0.99 -15.74
C LYS A 144 8.92 -1.80 -17.03
N ASP A 145 9.19 -1.12 -18.14
CA ASP A 145 9.53 -1.79 -19.40
C ASP A 145 10.79 -2.66 -19.27
N LYS A 146 11.74 -2.27 -18.43
CA LYS A 146 12.96 -3.03 -18.11
C LYS A 146 12.74 -4.13 -17.07
N GLY A 147 11.56 -4.24 -16.46
CA GLY A 147 11.26 -5.21 -15.40
C GLY A 147 11.87 -4.88 -14.04
N VAL A 148 12.46 -3.71 -13.86
CA VAL A 148 13.00 -3.24 -12.56
C VAL A 148 11.87 -2.97 -11.56
N ILE A 149 10.74 -2.48 -12.04
CA ILE A 149 9.48 -2.46 -11.30
C ILE A 149 8.42 -3.18 -12.14
N ARG A 150 7.44 -3.82 -11.50
CA ARG A 150 6.40 -4.57 -12.22
C ARG A 150 5.14 -3.75 -12.46
N ALA A 151 4.84 -2.82 -11.57
CA ALA A 151 3.71 -1.90 -11.67
C ALA A 151 4.06 -0.57 -11.02
N HIS A 152 3.32 0.48 -11.39
CA HIS A 152 3.47 1.81 -10.81
C HIS A 152 2.12 2.47 -10.55
N GLY A 153 2.13 3.49 -9.70
CA GLY A 153 0.92 4.23 -9.36
C GLY A 153 1.18 5.30 -8.30
N VAL A 154 0.16 5.61 -7.54
CA VAL A 154 0.21 6.69 -6.54
C VAL A 154 -0.47 6.29 -5.23
N SER A 155 -0.07 6.92 -4.12
CA SER A 155 -0.91 7.00 -2.93
C SER A 155 -1.52 8.39 -2.83
N CYS A 156 -2.86 8.47 -2.71
CA CYS A 156 -3.58 9.73 -2.75
C CYS A 156 -3.89 10.24 -1.35
N HIS A 157 -3.79 11.57 -1.18
CA HIS A 157 -4.09 12.27 0.06
C HIS A 157 -4.96 13.52 -0.18
N SER A 158 -5.75 13.53 -1.27
CA SER A 158 -6.89 14.41 -1.50
C SER A 158 -7.88 13.73 -2.45
N LEU A 159 -9.14 14.13 -2.37
CA LEU A 159 -10.20 13.58 -3.23
C LEU A 159 -9.98 13.95 -4.70
N GLU A 160 -9.50 15.17 -4.97
CA GLU A 160 -9.23 15.68 -6.30
C GLU A 160 -8.06 14.93 -6.96
N ALA A 161 -6.99 14.67 -6.20
CA ALA A 161 -5.87 13.86 -6.68
C ALA A 161 -6.29 12.41 -6.95
N LEU A 162 -7.16 11.86 -6.11
CA LEU A 162 -7.72 10.52 -6.31
C LEU A 162 -8.60 10.47 -7.56
N ALA A 163 -9.45 11.48 -7.79
CA ALA A 163 -10.30 11.54 -8.98
C ALA A 163 -9.48 11.55 -10.28
N ALA A 164 -8.34 12.25 -10.31
CA ALA A 164 -7.45 12.28 -11.47
C ALA A 164 -6.92 10.87 -11.83
N CYS A 165 -6.81 9.95 -10.88
CA CYS A 165 -6.34 8.59 -11.13
C CYS A 165 -7.28 7.79 -12.04
N ALA A 166 -8.57 8.11 -12.08
CA ALA A 166 -9.53 7.37 -12.89
C ALA A 166 -9.23 7.45 -14.40
N THR A 167 -8.73 8.59 -14.85
CA THR A 167 -8.47 8.88 -16.27
C THR A 167 -6.99 8.87 -16.66
N GLU A 168 -6.06 8.93 -15.70
CA GLU A 168 -4.62 8.91 -16.00
C GLU A 168 -4.16 7.49 -16.43
N PRO A 169 -3.78 7.28 -17.70
CA PRO A 169 -3.45 5.94 -18.21
C PRO A 169 -2.23 5.31 -17.54
N TRP A 170 -1.30 6.13 -17.04
CA TRP A 170 -0.08 5.67 -16.39
C TRP A 170 -0.37 4.91 -15.09
N VAL A 171 -1.47 5.18 -14.41
CA VAL A 171 -1.78 4.56 -13.12
C VAL A 171 -2.19 3.10 -13.30
N ASP A 172 -1.40 2.18 -12.77
CA ASP A 172 -1.73 0.76 -12.65
C ASP A 172 -2.48 0.46 -11.34
N SER A 173 -2.11 1.13 -10.24
CA SER A 173 -2.71 0.93 -8.92
C SER A 173 -2.72 2.21 -8.09
N VAL A 174 -3.72 2.33 -7.23
CA VAL A 174 -3.84 3.42 -6.25
C VAL A 174 -3.92 2.88 -4.82
N HIS A 175 -3.21 3.56 -3.91
CA HIS A 175 -3.44 3.45 -2.47
C HIS A 175 -4.34 4.60 -2.03
N THR A 176 -5.46 4.28 -1.38
CA THR A 176 -6.50 5.23 -1.00
C THR A 176 -7.01 5.00 0.41
N ARG A 177 -7.46 6.05 1.07
CA ARG A 177 -8.00 5.99 2.42
C ARG A 177 -9.50 5.75 2.35
N ILE A 178 -9.99 4.68 2.99
CA ILE A 178 -11.40 4.31 2.96
C ILE A 178 -11.85 3.62 4.26
N ASN A 179 -12.90 4.12 4.86
CA ASN A 179 -13.68 3.52 5.94
C ASN A 179 -15.04 4.22 6.03
N PRO A 180 -16.06 3.68 6.69
CA PRO A 180 -17.40 4.28 6.75
C PRO A 180 -17.47 5.55 7.61
N TYR A 181 -16.46 5.81 8.45
CA TYR A 181 -16.50 6.88 9.47
C TYR A 181 -15.81 8.18 9.03
N GLY A 182 -15.21 8.22 7.85
CA GLY A 182 -14.42 9.37 7.39
C GLY A 182 -13.10 9.58 8.16
N MET A 183 -12.65 8.60 8.94
CA MET A 183 -11.47 8.71 9.77
C MET A 183 -10.19 8.73 8.93
N SER A 184 -9.42 9.81 9.04
CA SER A 184 -8.17 9.99 8.26
C SER A 184 -8.38 9.81 6.75
N MET A 185 -9.54 10.18 6.22
CA MET A 185 -9.91 10.09 4.81
C MET A 185 -9.74 11.42 4.07
N ASP A 186 -9.81 11.34 2.75
CA ASP A 186 -9.66 12.50 1.84
C ASP A 186 -10.99 13.22 1.57
N GLY A 187 -12.08 12.70 2.11
CA GLY A 187 -13.43 13.22 2.01
C GLY A 187 -14.43 12.27 2.67
N PRO A 188 -15.71 12.63 2.71
CA PRO A 188 -16.76 11.74 3.19
C PRO A 188 -16.81 10.44 2.38
N ALA A 189 -17.16 9.35 3.04
CA ALA A 189 -17.16 8.01 2.44
C ALA A 189 -18.05 7.93 1.19
N ASP A 190 -19.21 8.61 1.20
CA ASP A 190 -20.13 8.70 0.07
C ASP A 190 -19.57 9.48 -1.14
N LYS A 191 -18.53 10.28 -0.95
CA LYS A 191 -17.82 10.98 -2.03
C LYS A 191 -16.62 10.18 -2.52
N VAL A 192 -15.92 9.49 -1.64
CA VAL A 192 -14.75 8.67 -1.99
C VAL A 192 -15.16 7.40 -2.75
N ALA A 193 -16.16 6.67 -2.25
CA ALA A 193 -16.57 5.38 -2.81
C ALA A 193 -16.90 5.43 -4.33
N PRO A 194 -17.66 6.39 -4.86
CA PRO A 194 -17.91 6.47 -6.30
C PRO A 194 -16.65 6.71 -7.14
N VAL A 195 -15.65 7.41 -6.60
CA VAL A 195 -14.36 7.61 -7.27
C VAL A 195 -13.58 6.29 -7.33
N LEU A 196 -13.57 5.51 -6.25
CA LEU A 196 -12.94 4.19 -6.24
C LEU A 196 -13.59 3.24 -7.25
N GLN A 197 -14.92 3.23 -7.33
CA GLN A 197 -15.65 2.44 -8.32
C GLN A 197 -15.25 2.79 -9.77
N LYS A 198 -15.09 4.07 -10.08
CA LYS A 198 -14.59 4.52 -11.40
C LYS A 198 -13.16 4.06 -11.67
N ILE A 199 -12.27 4.17 -10.69
CA ILE A 199 -10.88 3.74 -10.79
C ILE A 199 -10.81 2.23 -11.05
N HIS A 200 -11.55 1.45 -10.27
CA HIS A 200 -11.60 -0.01 -10.40
C HIS A 200 -12.21 -0.43 -11.75
N ALA A 201 -13.30 0.21 -12.17
CA ALA A 201 -13.93 -0.03 -13.48
C ALA A 201 -13.00 0.29 -14.65
N ALA A 202 -12.05 1.21 -14.50
CA ALA A 202 -10.98 1.46 -15.46
C ALA A 202 -9.89 0.36 -15.48
N GLY A 203 -10.03 -0.65 -14.63
CA GLY A 203 -9.11 -1.80 -14.54
C GLY A 203 -7.88 -1.54 -13.68
N LYS A 204 -7.87 -0.50 -12.85
CA LYS A 204 -6.77 -0.17 -11.96
C LYS A 204 -6.91 -0.88 -10.62
N GLY A 205 -5.79 -1.30 -10.03
CA GLY A 205 -5.78 -1.91 -8.72
C GLY A 205 -6.09 -0.90 -7.63
N VAL A 206 -6.93 -1.28 -6.66
CA VAL A 206 -7.31 -0.42 -5.54
C VAL A 206 -6.89 -1.06 -4.22
N VAL A 207 -5.97 -0.40 -3.52
CA VAL A 207 -5.52 -0.79 -2.19
C VAL A 207 -6.10 0.16 -1.16
N GLY A 208 -6.98 -0.34 -0.31
CA GLY A 208 -7.61 0.43 0.75
C GLY A 208 -6.71 0.57 1.97
N MET A 209 -6.52 1.79 2.43
CA MET A 209 -5.79 2.15 3.66
C MET A 209 -6.75 2.74 4.70
N LYS A 210 -6.29 2.86 5.95
CA LYS A 210 -7.04 3.44 7.08
C LYS A 210 -8.34 2.70 7.40
N ILE A 211 -8.42 1.44 7.07
CA ILE A 211 -9.59 0.56 7.31
C ILE A 211 -9.99 0.56 8.79
N VAL A 212 -9.01 0.59 9.69
CA VAL A 212 -9.21 0.64 11.15
C VAL A 212 -8.98 2.04 11.74
N GLY A 213 -9.19 3.10 10.94
CA GLY A 213 -9.11 4.48 11.39
C GLY A 213 -7.75 4.89 11.93
N GLU A 214 -6.64 4.32 11.41
CA GLU A 214 -5.28 4.58 11.90
C GLU A 214 -5.09 4.21 13.38
N GLY A 215 -5.66 3.08 13.78
CA GLY A 215 -5.61 2.55 15.14
C GLY A 215 -6.71 3.07 16.07
N ARG A 216 -7.54 4.06 15.66
CA ARG A 216 -8.63 4.57 16.49
C ARG A 216 -9.72 3.56 16.77
N LEU A 217 -9.83 2.52 15.93
CA LEU A 217 -10.79 1.42 16.12
C LEU A 217 -10.18 0.20 16.80
N ARG A 218 -8.94 0.28 17.32
CA ARG A 218 -8.22 -0.85 17.94
C ARG A 218 -9.06 -1.53 19.03
N ASP A 219 -9.67 -0.74 19.88
CA ASP A 219 -10.48 -1.22 21.03
C ASP A 219 -12.00 -1.20 20.74
N GLN A 220 -12.41 -1.18 19.47
CA GLN A 220 -13.80 -1.11 19.03
C GLN A 220 -14.09 -2.23 18.02
N PRO A 221 -14.20 -3.50 18.46
CA PRO A 221 -14.34 -4.67 17.59
C PRO A 221 -15.50 -4.58 16.62
N GLU A 222 -16.68 -4.09 17.08
CA GLU A 222 -17.88 -3.96 16.25
C GLU A 222 -17.65 -2.97 15.09
N LYS A 223 -16.96 -1.87 15.36
CA LYS A 223 -16.64 -0.88 14.33
C LYS A 223 -15.59 -1.38 13.34
N ARG A 224 -14.65 -2.22 13.78
CA ARG A 224 -13.73 -2.90 12.85
C ARG A 224 -14.49 -3.82 11.90
N ASP A 225 -15.44 -4.61 12.43
CA ASP A 225 -16.26 -5.49 11.62
C ASP A 225 -17.15 -4.70 10.65
N GLU A 226 -17.75 -3.59 11.10
CA GLU A 226 -18.54 -2.71 10.25
C GLU A 226 -17.69 -2.09 9.14
N SER A 227 -16.49 -1.61 9.47
CA SER A 227 -15.55 -1.04 8.49
C SER A 227 -15.15 -2.06 7.43
N LEU A 228 -14.83 -3.29 7.82
CA LEU A 228 -14.48 -4.35 6.89
C LEU A 228 -15.65 -4.73 5.97
N ARG A 229 -16.86 -4.88 6.53
CA ARG A 229 -18.07 -5.14 5.72
C ARG A 229 -18.32 -4.01 4.73
N TYR A 230 -18.20 -2.76 5.17
CA TYR A 230 -18.38 -1.61 4.29
C TYR A 230 -17.37 -1.62 3.15
N VAL A 231 -16.07 -1.69 3.45
CA VAL A 231 -15.01 -1.58 2.44
C VAL A 231 -15.05 -2.73 1.44
N LEU A 232 -15.20 -3.96 1.91
CA LEU A 232 -15.30 -5.14 1.03
C LEU A 232 -16.64 -5.16 0.27
N GLY A 233 -17.70 -4.67 0.88
CA GLY A 233 -19.02 -4.54 0.25
C GLY A 233 -19.10 -3.53 -0.89
N LEU A 234 -18.11 -2.61 -1.01
CA LEU A 234 -18.02 -1.70 -2.17
C LEU A 234 -17.71 -2.46 -3.48
N GLY A 235 -17.13 -3.67 -3.41
CA GLY A 235 -16.78 -4.48 -4.57
C GLY A 235 -15.68 -3.91 -5.46
N CYS A 236 -15.00 -2.84 -5.04
CA CYS A 236 -13.98 -2.14 -5.82
C CYS A 236 -12.65 -1.95 -5.08
N VAL A 237 -12.47 -2.56 -3.92
CA VAL A 237 -11.22 -2.56 -3.16
C VAL A 237 -10.62 -3.96 -3.22
N ASP A 238 -9.51 -4.10 -3.92
CA ASP A 238 -8.86 -5.40 -4.14
C ASP A 238 -8.11 -5.89 -2.90
N VAL A 239 -7.43 -4.96 -2.20
CA VAL A 239 -6.51 -5.26 -1.12
C VAL A 239 -6.76 -4.35 0.07
N LEU A 240 -6.67 -4.92 1.28
CA LEU A 240 -6.76 -4.23 2.55
C LEU A 240 -5.36 -4.07 3.15
N ASN A 241 -4.84 -2.84 3.14
CA ASN A 241 -3.54 -2.51 3.74
C ASN A 241 -3.73 -2.08 5.19
N VAL A 242 -3.32 -2.92 6.12
CA VAL A 242 -3.49 -2.71 7.56
C VAL A 242 -2.15 -2.78 8.28
N GLY A 243 -1.86 -1.74 9.07
CA GLY A 243 -0.67 -1.68 9.91
C GLY A 243 -0.89 -2.43 11.22
N CYS A 244 -0.52 -3.71 11.25
CA CYS A 244 -0.51 -4.51 12.47
C CYS A 244 0.86 -4.44 13.14
N GLU A 245 0.88 -4.29 14.46
CA GLU A 245 2.10 -4.18 15.28
C GLU A 245 2.41 -5.47 16.07
N SER A 246 1.52 -6.47 15.96
CA SER A 246 1.70 -7.79 16.55
C SER A 246 1.04 -8.87 15.70
N ILE A 247 1.46 -10.10 15.90
CA ILE A 247 0.86 -11.23 15.19
C ILE A 247 -0.57 -11.51 15.65
N ALA A 248 -0.90 -11.17 16.90
CA ALA A 248 -2.27 -11.25 17.38
C ALA A 248 -3.20 -10.29 16.64
N GLU A 249 -2.73 -9.10 16.27
CA GLU A 249 -3.49 -8.17 15.44
C GLU A 249 -3.65 -8.68 13.99
N VAL A 250 -2.63 -9.34 13.44
CA VAL A 250 -2.71 -10.00 12.13
C VAL A 250 -3.77 -11.10 12.16
N ASP A 251 -3.72 -11.97 13.17
CA ASP A 251 -4.67 -13.08 13.33
C ASP A 251 -6.11 -12.57 13.53
N ASP A 252 -6.31 -11.55 14.36
CA ASP A 252 -7.62 -10.91 14.56
C ASP A 252 -8.16 -10.32 13.25
N MET A 253 -7.33 -9.61 12.53
CA MET A 253 -7.73 -8.99 11.25
C MET A 253 -8.07 -10.06 10.20
N ALA A 254 -7.26 -11.10 10.08
CA ALA A 254 -7.50 -12.21 9.17
C ALA A 254 -8.82 -12.94 9.49
N ALA A 255 -9.07 -13.20 10.78
CA ALA A 255 -10.32 -13.83 11.23
C ALA A 255 -11.56 -12.97 10.90
N ARG A 256 -11.45 -11.65 11.03
CA ARG A 256 -12.55 -10.72 10.69
C ARG A 256 -12.80 -10.66 9.19
N ILE A 257 -11.75 -10.55 8.38
CA ILE A 257 -11.85 -10.56 6.89
C ILE A 257 -12.53 -11.84 6.42
N SER A 258 -12.18 -12.99 7.02
CA SER A 258 -12.77 -14.29 6.66
C SER A 258 -14.28 -14.40 6.94
N LYS A 259 -14.81 -13.57 7.85
CA LYS A 259 -16.25 -13.55 8.19
C LYS A 259 -17.07 -12.66 7.26
N VAL A 260 -16.43 -11.82 6.47
CA VAL A 260 -17.15 -10.93 5.55
C VAL A 260 -17.48 -11.69 4.29
N GLU A 261 -18.77 -11.79 3.96
CA GLU A 261 -19.23 -12.32 2.68
C GLU A 261 -18.77 -11.38 1.57
N GLN A 262 -18.08 -11.96 0.58
CA GLN A 262 -17.66 -11.19 -0.59
C GLN A 262 -18.84 -11.06 -1.55
N PRO A 263 -19.07 -9.88 -2.17
CA PRO A 263 -20.00 -9.80 -3.29
C PRO A 263 -19.57 -10.81 -4.36
N THR A 264 -20.51 -11.64 -4.78
CA THR A 264 -20.27 -12.52 -5.93
C THR A 264 -20.03 -11.65 -7.16
N ALA A 265 -18.89 -11.83 -7.82
CA ALA A 265 -18.52 -11.12 -9.04
C ALA A 265 -19.52 -11.40 -10.19
#